data_7b420244ba3047bfd4ec9dee8f875e5a
#
_entry.id   7b420244ba3047bfd4ec9dee8f875e5a
#
_cell.length_a   1.000
_cell.length_b   1.000
_cell.length_c   1.000
_cell.angle_alpha   90.00
_cell.angle_beta   90.00
_cell.angle_gamma   90.00
#
_symmetry.space_group_name_H-M   'P 1'
#
loop_
_entity.id
_entity.type
_entity.pdbx_description
1 polymer ?
#
loop_
_entity_poly.entity_id
_entity_poly.type
_entity_poly.pdbx_seq_one_letter_code
_entity_poly.pdbx_strand_id
1 'polypeptide(L)'
;MWRQGDLRFKFKPAQRQMHYEIFKNPHMKYVVKCSRRLGKTFMLCCIAIMKCLQHPGSLVRYAAPTHKALKKFIIPVMKIILRDCPEELRPEWKGSDGIYVFKNGSEIHLAGVNNDNADSLRGTHADLFIIDEAGFVDDLKYLIDDVAMPQFLDPDGKIVQGRRLIISGSPARTPAHEFTEICRVCEHQGNLSHYDIYAGGYPKDTIEIYKQECGGENSTTWKREYLALDVVDENYALIPEWKPSYIQVPPIDGRFQYWQKYVALDIGVRDLTVALFAYYDFSKATLFVLDEVVMNGMQMTTQKLAEAIRRQELSTFQGLEVFRRISDVDLLLLNDLRSLHSLYFSPTDKGRLEEMVNEVRIWVNSGRVIVAPHCKQTIGSLSYGVWNEKRNDFERSPMYGHFDALAALMYLIRNVDQRTNPVPITYGKSKEDVWVPFDLEQNTNRNTLKKAFGVK
;
A
#
# COMPACT_ATOMS: atom_id res chain seq x y z
N MET A 1 20.23 39.19 -12.76
CA MET A 1 19.58 37.97 -12.25
C MET A 1 18.81 37.26 -13.37
N TRP A 2 17.66 37.77 -13.87
CA TRP A 2 16.94 37.10 -14.97
C TRP A 2 17.80 36.84 -16.22
N ARG A 3 18.56 37.82 -16.70
CA ARG A 3 19.49 37.66 -17.85
C ARG A 3 20.64 36.69 -17.61
N GLN A 4 20.95 36.39 -16.35
CA GLN A 4 21.94 35.37 -15.97
C GLN A 4 21.29 34.02 -15.73
N GLY A 5 19.96 33.91 -15.88
CA GLY A 5 19.20 32.73 -15.56
C GLY A 5 19.22 32.32 -14.08
N ASP A 6 19.51 33.27 -13.17
CA ASP A 6 19.58 32.99 -11.73
C ASP A 6 18.36 33.54 -11.00
N LEU A 7 17.50 32.63 -10.52
CA LEU A 7 16.30 32.95 -9.77
C LEU A 7 16.41 32.66 -8.28
N ARG A 8 17.60 32.35 -7.75
CA ARG A 8 17.83 32.05 -6.32
C ARG A 8 17.52 33.24 -5.40
N PHE A 9 17.43 34.43 -5.94
CA PHE A 9 16.97 35.63 -5.20
C PHE A 9 15.51 35.56 -4.77
N LYS A 10 14.70 34.71 -5.43
CA LYS A 10 13.30 34.42 -5.08
C LYS A 10 13.17 33.38 -3.95
N PHE A 11 14.24 32.70 -3.59
CA PHE A 11 14.20 31.61 -2.63
C PHE A 11 14.21 32.05 -1.19
N LYS A 12 13.39 31.41 -0.36
CA LYS A 12 13.52 31.45 1.10
C LYS A 12 14.81 30.72 1.54
N PRO A 13 15.29 30.94 2.79
CA PRO A 13 16.52 30.27 3.27
C PRO A 13 16.52 28.75 3.10
N ALA A 14 15.42 28.05 3.50
CA ALA A 14 15.30 26.60 3.34
C ALA A 14 15.39 26.16 1.87
N GLN A 15 14.74 26.90 0.96
CA GLN A 15 14.78 26.61 -0.48
C GLN A 15 16.18 26.81 -1.07
N ARG A 16 16.94 27.78 -0.60
CA ARG A 16 18.35 27.96 -1.01
C ARG A 16 19.20 26.79 -0.57
N GLN A 17 18.99 26.33 0.64
CA GLN A 17 19.70 25.16 1.17
C GLN A 17 19.36 23.89 0.38
N MET A 18 18.07 23.61 0.14
CA MET A 18 17.62 22.48 -0.70
C MET A 18 18.24 22.55 -2.09
N HIS A 19 18.18 23.72 -2.74
CA HIS A 19 18.80 23.93 -4.06
C HIS A 19 20.31 23.63 -4.04
N TYR A 20 21.01 24.14 -3.03
CA TYR A 20 22.45 23.88 -2.89
C TYR A 20 22.76 22.41 -2.75
N GLU A 21 22.02 21.68 -1.91
CA GLU A 21 22.19 20.25 -1.68
C GLU A 21 21.91 19.43 -2.97
N ILE A 22 20.84 19.75 -3.69
CA ILE A 22 20.51 19.11 -4.96
C ILE A 22 21.67 19.23 -5.95
N PHE A 23 22.24 20.43 -6.14
CA PHE A 23 23.22 20.66 -7.20
C PHE A 23 24.67 20.41 -6.77
N LYS A 24 24.99 20.42 -5.49
CA LYS A 24 26.29 19.99 -4.95
C LYS A 24 26.46 18.49 -4.97
N ASN A 25 25.37 17.74 -4.88
CA ASN A 25 25.42 16.28 -4.82
C ASN A 25 25.84 15.70 -6.17
N PRO A 26 26.78 14.72 -6.22
CA PRO A 26 27.26 14.14 -7.47
C PRO A 26 26.24 13.17 -8.11
N HIS A 27 25.28 12.63 -7.34
CA HIS A 27 24.31 11.70 -7.87
C HIS A 27 23.34 12.38 -8.84
N MET A 28 23.06 11.72 -9.95
CA MET A 28 22.11 12.18 -10.96
C MET A 28 20.69 12.27 -10.40
N LYS A 29 20.29 11.28 -9.59
CA LYS A 29 19.00 11.24 -8.88
C LYS A 29 19.13 11.87 -7.50
N TYR A 30 18.24 12.79 -7.18
CA TYR A 30 18.18 13.46 -5.88
C TYR A 30 16.74 13.52 -5.36
N VAL A 31 16.55 13.23 -4.07
CA VAL A 31 15.22 13.22 -3.44
C VAL A 31 15.11 14.36 -2.42
N VAL A 32 14.00 15.09 -2.46
CA VAL A 32 13.64 16.12 -1.48
C VAL A 32 12.34 15.70 -0.80
N LYS A 33 12.46 15.08 0.37
CA LYS A 33 11.34 14.76 1.24
C LYS A 33 11.10 15.91 2.20
N CYS A 34 9.97 16.58 2.11
CA CYS A 34 9.72 17.70 2.99
C CYS A 34 8.24 17.91 3.30
N SER A 35 8.02 18.61 4.42
CA SER A 35 6.70 18.98 4.90
C SER A 35 5.96 19.90 3.93
N ARG A 36 4.66 20.03 4.12
CA ARG A 36 3.84 21.03 3.43
C ARG A 36 4.30 22.45 3.81
N ARG A 37 3.99 23.41 2.94
CA ARG A 37 4.24 24.86 3.11
C ARG A 37 5.70 25.33 3.01
N LEU A 38 6.68 24.44 2.82
CA LEU A 38 8.09 24.87 2.59
C LEU A 38 8.32 25.49 1.21
N GLY A 39 7.33 25.38 0.31
CA GLY A 39 7.42 25.99 -1.02
C GLY A 39 8.27 25.19 -2.00
N LYS A 40 8.32 23.85 -1.87
CA LYS A 40 9.04 22.95 -2.78
C LYS A 40 8.64 23.16 -4.25
N THR A 41 7.36 23.17 -4.57
CA THR A 41 6.83 23.40 -5.93
C THR A 41 7.34 24.73 -6.53
N PHE A 42 7.35 25.82 -5.74
CA PHE A 42 7.87 27.11 -6.19
C PHE A 42 9.36 27.03 -6.53
N MET A 43 10.16 26.38 -5.69
CA MET A 43 11.59 26.15 -5.93
C MET A 43 11.81 25.30 -7.18
N LEU A 44 11.07 24.20 -7.34
CA LEU A 44 11.19 23.30 -8.50
C LEU A 44 10.81 24.01 -9.82
N CYS A 45 9.77 24.82 -9.82
CA CYS A 45 9.41 25.66 -10.98
C CYS A 45 10.52 26.66 -11.31
N CYS A 46 11.12 27.30 -10.31
CA CYS A 46 12.29 28.18 -10.53
C CYS A 46 13.49 27.41 -11.09
N ILE A 47 13.77 26.20 -10.59
CA ILE A 47 14.86 25.33 -11.11
C ILE A 47 14.60 24.97 -12.58
N ALA A 48 13.39 24.63 -12.93
CA ALA A 48 13.00 24.34 -14.32
C ALA A 48 13.26 25.53 -15.25
N ILE A 49 12.84 26.75 -14.83
CA ILE A 49 13.06 27.98 -15.57
C ILE A 49 14.55 28.32 -15.64
N MET A 50 15.30 28.21 -14.54
CA MET A 50 16.74 28.44 -14.52
C MET A 50 17.48 27.54 -15.50
N LYS A 51 17.13 26.24 -15.55
CA LYS A 51 17.73 25.29 -16.50
C LYS A 51 17.53 25.75 -17.95
N CYS A 52 16.30 26.17 -18.31
CA CYS A 52 16.00 26.66 -19.65
C CYS A 52 16.71 27.97 -19.99
N LEU A 53 16.86 28.89 -19.04
CA LEU A 53 17.51 30.17 -19.29
C LEU A 53 19.03 30.04 -19.38
N GLN A 54 19.64 29.16 -18.58
CA GLN A 54 21.10 28.98 -18.52
C GLN A 54 21.66 28.13 -19.67
N HIS A 55 20.83 27.21 -20.20
CA HIS A 55 21.25 26.28 -21.23
C HIS A 55 20.27 26.32 -22.40
N PRO A 56 20.56 27.05 -23.49
CA PRO A 56 19.70 27.10 -24.67
C PRO A 56 19.45 25.74 -25.28
N GLY A 57 18.22 25.51 -25.73
CA GLY A 57 17.78 24.20 -26.27
C GLY A 57 17.52 23.12 -25.24
N SER A 58 17.55 23.41 -23.94
CA SER A 58 17.29 22.43 -22.89
C SER A 58 15.83 21.96 -22.89
N LEU A 59 15.67 20.66 -22.64
CA LEU A 59 14.38 20.01 -22.49
C LEU A 59 14.17 19.61 -21.03
N VAL A 60 13.16 20.20 -20.40
CA VAL A 60 12.76 19.91 -19.02
C VAL A 60 11.45 19.14 -19.01
N ARG A 61 11.39 18.01 -18.31
CA ARG A 61 10.17 17.26 -18.04
C ARG A 61 9.72 17.52 -16.61
N TYR A 62 8.46 17.84 -16.41
CA TYR A 62 7.88 18.12 -15.11
C TYR A 62 6.62 17.29 -14.90
N ALA A 63 6.72 16.28 -14.05
CA ALA A 63 5.66 15.38 -13.68
C ALA A 63 4.95 15.83 -12.39
N ALA A 64 3.63 15.76 -12.38
CA ALA A 64 2.80 15.85 -11.18
C ALA A 64 1.80 14.69 -11.16
N PRO A 65 1.20 14.31 -10.02
CA PRO A 65 0.32 13.14 -9.96
C PRO A 65 -0.83 13.22 -10.97
N THR A 66 -1.48 14.34 -11.12
CA THR A 66 -2.65 14.48 -12.01
C THR A 66 -2.64 15.77 -12.80
N HIS A 67 -3.30 15.80 -13.96
CA HIS A 67 -3.56 17.03 -14.72
C HIS A 67 -4.31 18.09 -13.89
N LYS A 68 -5.17 17.68 -12.97
CA LYS A 68 -5.84 18.59 -12.04
C LYS A 68 -4.85 19.26 -11.10
N ALA A 69 -3.83 18.54 -10.62
CA ALA A 69 -2.76 19.10 -9.80
C ALA A 69 -1.92 20.12 -10.57
N LEU A 70 -1.60 19.86 -11.84
CA LEU A 70 -0.91 20.82 -12.71
C LEU A 70 -1.69 22.14 -12.81
N LYS A 71 -2.98 22.06 -13.16
CA LYS A 71 -3.85 23.24 -13.33
C LYS A 71 -4.03 24.02 -12.02
N LYS A 72 -4.14 23.33 -10.89
CA LYS A 72 -4.43 23.93 -9.59
C LYS A 72 -3.19 24.50 -8.90
N PHE A 73 -2.03 23.89 -9.07
CA PHE A 73 -0.82 24.22 -8.29
C PHE A 73 0.35 24.67 -9.16
N ILE A 74 0.72 23.94 -10.21
CA ILE A 74 1.96 24.19 -10.96
C ILE A 74 1.82 25.43 -11.86
N ILE A 75 0.80 25.46 -12.71
CA ILE A 75 0.57 26.57 -13.66
C ILE A 75 0.38 27.92 -12.94
N PRO A 76 -0.40 28.03 -11.85
CA PRO A 76 -0.46 29.28 -11.08
C PRO A 76 0.88 29.72 -10.49
N VAL A 77 1.68 28.79 -9.99
CA VAL A 77 3.03 29.07 -9.46
C VAL A 77 3.95 29.56 -10.58
N MET A 78 3.96 28.91 -11.74
CA MET A 78 4.70 29.37 -12.92
C MET A 78 4.31 30.81 -13.30
N LYS A 79 3.01 31.13 -13.34
CA LYS A 79 2.54 32.50 -13.61
C LYS A 79 3.04 33.53 -12.58
N ILE A 80 3.05 33.17 -11.29
CA ILE A 80 3.57 34.04 -10.22
C ILE A 80 5.08 34.30 -10.41
N ILE A 81 5.86 33.24 -10.71
CA ILE A 81 7.31 33.39 -10.92
C ILE A 81 7.60 34.27 -12.14
N LEU A 82 6.88 34.07 -13.23
CA LEU A 82 7.09 34.76 -14.50
C LEU A 82 6.51 36.20 -14.54
N ARG A 83 5.83 36.66 -13.49
CA ARG A 83 5.22 38.00 -13.47
C ARG A 83 6.21 39.12 -13.70
N ASP A 84 7.38 39.02 -13.11
CA ASP A 84 8.51 40.00 -13.21
C ASP A 84 9.60 39.55 -14.20
N CYS A 85 9.30 38.52 -15.03
CA CYS A 85 10.22 38.11 -16.09
C CYS A 85 10.24 39.14 -17.22
N PRO A 86 11.44 39.60 -17.65
CA PRO A 86 11.56 40.45 -18.85
C PRO A 86 10.91 39.81 -20.07
N GLU A 87 10.27 40.60 -20.92
CA GLU A 87 9.49 40.12 -22.05
C GLU A 87 10.34 39.33 -23.06
N GLU A 88 11.60 39.73 -23.22
CA GLU A 88 12.56 39.05 -24.09
C GLU A 88 12.93 37.62 -23.60
N LEU A 89 12.77 37.34 -22.30
CA LEU A 89 13.07 36.04 -21.69
C LEU A 89 11.83 35.22 -21.34
N ARG A 90 10.63 35.83 -21.45
CA ARG A 90 9.38 35.19 -21.04
C ARG A 90 9.00 34.08 -22.01
N PRO A 91 8.76 32.83 -21.52
CA PRO A 91 8.30 31.75 -22.37
C PRO A 91 6.84 31.95 -22.78
N GLU A 92 6.50 31.43 -23.95
CA GLU A 92 5.14 31.25 -24.41
C GLU A 92 4.52 30.00 -23.76
N TRP A 93 3.27 30.11 -23.32
CA TRP A 93 2.52 28.95 -22.81
C TRP A 93 1.60 28.38 -23.88
N LYS A 94 1.87 27.13 -24.33
CA LYS A 94 1.03 26.35 -25.24
C LYS A 94 0.11 25.43 -24.42
N GLY A 95 -1.09 25.92 -24.12
CA GLY A 95 -2.01 25.26 -23.18
C GLY A 95 -2.56 23.92 -23.66
N SER A 96 -2.72 23.73 -24.98
CA SER A 96 -3.14 22.44 -25.57
C SER A 96 -2.13 21.34 -25.30
N ASP A 97 -0.86 21.66 -25.37
CA ASP A 97 0.25 20.70 -25.32
C ASP A 97 0.86 20.59 -23.92
N GLY A 98 0.52 21.53 -23.02
CA GLY A 98 1.09 21.60 -21.66
C GLY A 98 2.55 22.04 -21.63
N ILE A 99 2.98 22.91 -22.58
CA ILE A 99 4.39 23.24 -22.79
C ILE A 99 4.64 24.73 -22.63
N TYR A 100 5.71 25.08 -21.90
CA TYR A 100 6.33 26.42 -21.94
C TYR A 100 7.49 26.41 -22.93
N VAL A 101 7.43 27.28 -23.96
CA VAL A 101 8.44 27.40 -25.01
C VAL A 101 9.23 28.69 -24.82
N PHE A 102 10.53 28.61 -24.64
CA PHE A 102 11.45 29.74 -24.50
C PHE A 102 11.97 30.20 -25.86
N LYS A 103 12.28 31.50 -26.01
CA LYS A 103 12.82 32.06 -27.25
C LYS A 103 14.20 31.49 -27.63
N ASN A 104 14.92 30.90 -26.67
CA ASN A 104 16.21 30.26 -26.91
C ASN A 104 16.12 28.79 -27.32
N GLY A 105 14.89 28.30 -27.64
CA GLY A 105 14.64 26.92 -28.05
C GLY A 105 14.48 25.91 -26.92
N SER A 106 14.57 26.36 -25.65
CA SER A 106 14.32 25.47 -24.50
C SER A 106 12.83 25.29 -24.25
N GLU A 107 12.47 24.15 -23.67
CA GLU A 107 11.07 23.79 -23.38
C GLU A 107 10.89 23.18 -21.99
N ILE A 108 9.75 23.46 -21.35
CA ILE A 108 9.29 22.75 -20.14
C ILE A 108 7.96 22.07 -20.47
N HIS A 109 7.96 20.76 -20.43
CA HIS A 109 6.79 19.90 -20.66
C HIS A 109 6.17 19.50 -19.33
N LEU A 110 4.89 19.83 -19.12
CA LEU A 110 4.15 19.50 -17.91
C LEU A 110 3.18 18.35 -18.17
N ALA A 111 3.20 17.27 -17.37
CA ALA A 111 2.23 16.19 -17.47
C ALA A 111 1.74 15.69 -16.11
N GLY A 112 0.46 15.27 -16.07
CA GLY A 112 -0.08 14.47 -14.99
C GLY A 112 0.12 13.00 -15.30
N VAL A 113 0.70 12.23 -14.37
CA VAL A 113 1.25 10.89 -14.67
C VAL A 113 0.42 9.71 -14.14
N ASN A 114 -0.53 9.93 -13.25
CA ASN A 114 -1.40 8.85 -12.75
C ASN A 114 -2.41 8.38 -13.83
N ASN A 115 -3.02 7.23 -13.61
CA ASN A 115 -3.96 6.58 -14.53
C ASN A 115 -3.36 6.27 -15.92
N ASP A 116 -2.24 5.59 -15.94
CA ASP A 116 -1.51 5.14 -17.14
C ASP A 116 -1.03 6.29 -18.07
N ASN A 117 -0.92 7.52 -17.55
CA ASN A 117 -0.45 8.67 -18.32
C ASN A 117 1.06 8.95 -18.24
N ALA A 118 1.83 8.12 -17.53
CA ALA A 118 3.27 8.30 -17.38
C ALA A 118 3.99 8.37 -18.74
N ASP A 119 3.54 7.61 -19.73
CA ASP A 119 4.09 7.57 -21.08
C ASP A 119 3.98 8.90 -21.86
N SER A 120 3.11 9.82 -21.43
CA SER A 120 3.02 11.17 -22.00
C SER A 120 4.31 11.98 -21.85
N LEU A 121 5.20 11.60 -20.91
CA LEU A 121 6.52 12.21 -20.71
C LEU A 121 7.65 11.42 -21.35
N ARG A 122 7.40 10.31 -22.04
CA ARG A 122 8.42 9.63 -22.84
C ARG A 122 8.97 10.55 -23.90
N GLY A 123 10.26 10.46 -24.16
CA GLY A 123 10.93 11.28 -25.15
C GLY A 123 12.34 10.81 -25.43
N THR A 124 12.99 11.49 -26.37
CA THR A 124 14.36 11.14 -26.82
C THR A 124 15.40 11.48 -25.75
N HIS A 125 15.20 12.58 -25.03
CA HIS A 125 16.09 13.01 -23.95
C HIS A 125 15.37 13.97 -22.98
N ALA A 126 15.97 14.18 -21.81
CA ALA A 126 15.65 15.24 -20.87
C ALA A 126 16.94 15.74 -20.21
N ASP A 127 17.12 17.06 -20.12
CA ASP A 127 18.25 17.65 -19.41
C ASP A 127 17.95 17.79 -17.92
N LEU A 128 16.66 17.85 -17.60
CA LEU A 128 16.14 17.86 -16.23
C LEU A 128 14.79 17.18 -16.20
N PHE A 129 14.63 16.21 -15.31
CA PHE A 129 13.34 15.59 -15.04
C PHE A 129 12.95 15.87 -13.60
N ILE A 130 11.78 16.44 -13.38
CA ILE A 130 11.24 16.77 -12.06
C ILE A 130 9.99 15.97 -11.84
N ILE A 131 9.90 15.27 -10.69
CA ILE A 131 8.70 14.61 -10.20
C ILE A 131 8.28 15.33 -8.92
N ASP A 132 7.19 16.08 -8.97
CA ASP A 132 6.64 16.80 -7.81
C ASP A 132 5.48 16.03 -7.20
N GLU A 133 5.33 16.08 -5.88
CA GLU A 133 4.36 15.33 -5.07
C GLU A 133 4.44 13.81 -5.31
N ALA A 134 5.66 13.28 -5.35
CA ALA A 134 5.96 11.87 -5.64
C ALA A 134 5.25 10.87 -4.70
N GLY A 135 4.94 11.27 -3.45
CA GLY A 135 4.15 10.45 -2.51
C GLY A 135 2.69 10.24 -2.91
N PHE A 136 2.25 10.79 -4.06
CA PHE A 136 0.90 10.64 -4.62
C PHE A 136 0.92 10.17 -6.09
N VAL A 137 2.06 9.66 -6.56
CA VAL A 137 2.20 9.06 -7.89
C VAL A 137 1.99 7.56 -7.79
N ASP A 138 1.00 7.01 -8.49
CA ASP A 138 0.56 5.62 -8.36
C ASP A 138 1.65 4.60 -8.74
N ASP A 139 2.32 4.80 -9.89
CA ASP A 139 3.38 3.93 -10.41
C ASP A 139 4.71 4.70 -10.50
N LEU A 140 5.21 5.16 -9.37
CA LEU A 140 6.38 6.02 -9.29
C LEU A 140 7.66 5.31 -9.80
N LYS A 141 7.80 4.03 -9.51
CA LYS A 141 8.96 3.25 -9.96
C LYS A 141 8.98 3.13 -11.48
N TYR A 142 7.85 2.83 -12.11
CA TYR A 142 7.74 2.82 -13.56
C TYR A 142 8.08 4.18 -14.19
N LEU A 143 7.55 5.27 -13.62
CA LEU A 143 7.87 6.63 -14.07
C LEU A 143 9.37 6.93 -14.00
N ILE A 144 10.06 6.42 -12.97
CA ILE A 144 11.51 6.62 -12.81
C ILE A 144 12.29 5.72 -13.75
N ASP A 145 12.08 4.41 -13.68
CA ASP A 145 12.95 3.40 -14.31
C ASP A 145 12.72 3.29 -15.82
N ASP A 146 11.44 3.35 -16.26
CA ASP A 146 11.04 3.11 -17.65
C ASP A 146 10.81 4.40 -18.45
N VAL A 147 10.47 5.51 -17.79
CA VAL A 147 10.19 6.77 -18.49
C VAL A 147 11.32 7.79 -18.32
N ALA A 148 11.76 8.09 -17.07
CA ALA A 148 12.72 9.15 -16.82
C ALA A 148 14.17 8.73 -17.10
N MET A 149 14.61 7.60 -16.53
CA MET A 149 16.01 7.17 -16.59
C MET A 149 16.54 6.95 -18.03
N PRO A 150 15.77 6.35 -18.95
CA PRO A 150 16.25 6.19 -20.33
C PRO A 150 16.54 7.52 -21.03
N GLN A 151 15.88 8.62 -20.66
CA GLN A 151 16.08 9.92 -21.27
C GLN A 151 17.40 10.61 -20.87
N PHE A 152 18.11 10.05 -19.91
CA PHE A 152 19.43 10.57 -19.50
C PHE A 152 20.60 9.89 -20.21
N LEU A 153 20.33 8.89 -21.04
CA LEU A 153 21.35 8.22 -21.84
C LEU A 153 21.60 8.95 -23.17
N ASP A 154 22.81 8.82 -23.68
CA ASP A 154 23.12 9.16 -25.06
C ASP A 154 22.79 8.00 -26.02
N PRO A 155 22.91 8.15 -27.35
CA PRO A 155 22.66 7.06 -28.30
C PRO A 155 23.56 5.84 -28.09
N ASP A 156 24.72 6.00 -27.46
CA ASP A 156 25.65 4.90 -27.14
C ASP A 156 25.32 4.23 -25.79
N GLY A 157 24.24 4.65 -25.11
CA GLY A 157 23.81 4.08 -23.83
C GLY A 157 24.60 4.60 -22.62
N LYS A 158 25.36 5.69 -22.74
CA LYS A 158 26.12 6.29 -21.64
C LYS A 158 25.31 7.40 -20.97
N ILE A 159 25.46 7.52 -19.66
CA ILE A 159 24.82 8.60 -18.88
C ILE A 159 25.45 9.95 -19.28
N VAL A 160 24.61 10.89 -19.72
CA VAL A 160 25.04 12.25 -20.06
C VAL A 160 25.25 13.07 -18.79
N GLN A 161 26.48 13.56 -18.61
CA GLN A 161 26.82 14.38 -17.45
C GLN A 161 26.01 15.70 -17.40
N GLY A 162 25.61 16.10 -16.19
CA GLY A 162 24.84 17.32 -15.99
C GLY A 162 23.34 17.20 -16.16
N ARG A 163 22.85 16.04 -16.66
CA ARG A 163 21.43 15.70 -16.60
C ARG A 163 21.03 15.30 -15.18
N ARG A 164 19.79 15.59 -14.77
CA ARG A 164 19.38 15.38 -13.39
C ARG A 164 17.92 14.99 -13.26
N LEU A 165 17.66 14.04 -12.34
CA LEU A 165 16.34 13.67 -11.85
C LEU A 165 16.14 14.22 -10.43
N ILE A 166 15.14 15.06 -10.25
CA ILE A 166 14.73 15.58 -8.93
C ILE A 166 13.36 15.00 -8.59
N ILE A 167 13.30 14.26 -7.49
CA ILE A 167 12.07 13.69 -6.96
C ILE A 167 11.72 14.44 -5.69
N SER A 168 10.52 15.00 -5.61
CA SER A 168 10.09 15.77 -4.44
C SER A 168 8.69 15.38 -3.99
N GLY A 169 8.48 15.37 -2.70
CA GLY A 169 7.16 15.09 -2.13
C GLY A 169 7.09 15.25 -0.62
N SER A 170 5.86 15.31 -0.13
CA SER A 170 5.54 14.97 1.25
C SER A 170 5.32 13.46 1.37
N PRO A 171 5.40 12.88 2.58
CA PRO A 171 5.15 11.46 2.77
C PRO A 171 3.81 11.01 2.18
N ALA A 172 3.80 9.81 1.62
CA ALA A 172 2.59 9.18 1.12
C ALA A 172 1.58 8.89 2.27
N ARG A 173 0.36 8.44 1.92
CA ARG A 173 -0.68 8.09 2.92
C ARG A 173 -0.31 6.86 3.74
N THR A 174 0.57 6.04 3.20
CA THR A 174 1.07 4.83 3.85
C THR A 174 2.58 4.69 3.68
N PRO A 175 3.30 4.19 4.69
CA PRO A 175 4.70 3.81 4.55
C PRO A 175 4.96 2.73 3.50
N ALA A 176 3.93 2.01 3.08
CA ALA A 176 4.00 0.97 2.05
C ALA A 176 4.00 1.50 0.61
N HIS A 177 4.27 2.78 0.41
CA HIS A 177 4.34 3.44 -0.89
C HIS A 177 5.77 3.44 -1.46
N GLU A 178 5.91 3.38 -2.79
CA GLU A 178 7.20 3.39 -3.50
C GLU A 178 8.08 4.60 -3.13
N PHE A 179 7.49 5.77 -2.93
CA PHE A 179 8.23 6.96 -2.53
C PHE A 179 8.97 6.78 -1.21
N THR A 180 8.38 6.09 -0.24
CA THR A 180 9.03 5.76 1.05
C THR A 180 10.25 4.87 0.84
N GLU A 181 10.13 3.86 -0.02
CA GLU A 181 11.25 2.97 -0.36
C GLU A 181 12.38 3.73 -1.07
N ILE A 182 12.03 4.58 -2.04
CA ILE A 182 12.99 5.42 -2.77
C ILE A 182 13.70 6.38 -1.80
N CYS A 183 12.97 7.00 -0.86
CA CYS A 183 13.57 7.84 0.18
C CYS A 183 14.59 7.07 1.00
N ARG A 184 14.26 5.86 1.46
CA ARG A 184 15.16 5.03 2.26
C ARG A 184 16.45 4.67 1.50
N VAL A 185 16.31 4.26 0.23
CA VAL A 185 17.48 3.95 -0.62
C VAL A 185 18.35 5.18 -0.83
N CYS A 186 17.74 6.32 -1.13
CA CYS A 186 18.47 7.57 -1.37
C CYS A 186 19.11 8.14 -0.10
N GLU A 187 18.51 7.94 1.07
CA GLU A 187 19.11 8.29 2.35
C GLU A 187 20.41 7.54 2.59
N HIS A 188 20.42 6.22 2.39
CA HIS A 188 21.64 5.40 2.48
C HIS A 188 22.72 5.80 1.46
N GLN A 189 22.33 6.32 0.30
CA GLN A 189 23.25 6.78 -0.74
C GLN A 189 23.72 8.23 -0.53
N GLY A 190 23.15 8.97 0.44
CA GLY A 190 23.48 10.39 0.70
C GLY A 190 22.94 11.37 -0.35
N ASN A 191 21.90 11.00 -1.09
CA ASN A 191 21.22 11.82 -2.11
C ASN A 191 19.76 12.13 -1.76
N LEU A 192 19.47 12.30 -0.46
CA LEU A 192 18.18 12.72 0.08
C LEU A 192 18.35 13.92 1.01
N SER A 193 17.47 14.89 0.89
CA SER A 193 17.22 15.94 1.89
C SER A 193 15.88 15.70 2.58
N HIS A 194 15.87 15.81 3.90
CA HIS A 194 14.66 15.76 4.71
C HIS A 194 14.45 17.08 5.46
N TYR A 195 13.29 17.72 5.25
CA TYR A 195 12.94 19.00 5.86
C TYR A 195 11.55 18.98 6.47
N ASP A 196 11.46 19.28 7.75
CA ASP A 196 10.20 19.47 8.48
C ASP A 196 9.75 20.94 8.49
N ILE A 197 8.63 21.23 9.17
CA ILE A 197 8.09 22.59 9.25
C ILE A 197 9.05 23.59 9.92
N TYR A 198 9.91 23.13 10.86
CA TYR A 198 10.84 23.99 11.58
C TYR A 198 11.90 24.61 10.66
N ALA A 199 12.25 23.93 9.58
CA ALA A 199 13.14 24.46 8.55
C ALA A 199 12.54 25.63 7.76
N GLY A 200 11.21 25.81 7.82
CA GLY A 200 10.48 26.86 7.07
C GLY A 200 10.67 28.29 7.58
N GLY A 201 11.29 28.47 8.75
CA GLY A 201 11.49 29.79 9.38
C GLY A 201 10.18 30.42 9.86
N TYR A 202 9.15 29.62 10.16
CA TYR A 202 7.89 30.10 10.71
C TYR A 202 8.06 30.52 12.18
N PRO A 203 7.28 31.52 12.67
CA PRO A 203 7.22 31.87 14.09
C PRO A 203 6.82 30.64 14.93
N LYS A 204 7.42 30.51 16.12
CA LYS A 204 7.13 29.38 17.03
C LYS A 204 5.63 29.28 17.37
N ASP A 205 5.01 30.43 17.64
CA ASP A 205 3.57 30.48 17.95
C ASP A 205 2.71 29.98 16.79
N THR A 206 3.10 30.30 15.55
CA THR A 206 2.41 29.78 14.36
C THR A 206 2.53 28.27 14.25
N ILE A 207 3.71 27.70 14.52
CA ILE A 207 3.94 26.27 14.50
C ILE A 207 3.10 25.58 15.59
N GLU A 208 3.03 26.17 16.78
CA GLU A 208 2.26 25.63 17.89
C GLU A 208 0.74 25.63 17.59
N ILE A 209 0.23 26.70 16.98
CA ILE A 209 -1.16 26.76 16.50
C ILE A 209 -1.43 25.65 15.51
N TYR A 210 -0.59 25.46 14.49
CA TYR A 210 -0.78 24.36 13.53
C TYR A 210 -0.74 22.98 14.18
N LYS A 211 0.15 22.79 15.16
CA LYS A 211 0.24 21.54 15.91
C LYS A 211 -1.05 21.25 16.67
N GLN A 212 -1.62 22.22 17.36
CA GLN A 212 -2.88 22.08 18.10
C GLN A 212 -4.07 21.84 17.16
N GLU A 213 -4.17 22.58 16.07
CA GLU A 213 -5.21 22.40 15.04
C GLU A 213 -5.19 21.01 14.42
N CYS A 214 -4.02 20.39 14.33
CA CYS A 214 -3.86 19.02 13.81
C CYS A 214 -4.12 17.91 14.85
N GLY A 215 -4.54 18.24 16.08
CA GLY A 215 -4.79 17.28 17.14
C GLY A 215 -3.58 16.97 18.02
N GLY A 216 -2.57 17.85 18.03
CA GLY A 216 -1.40 17.78 18.90
C GLY A 216 -0.21 16.99 18.31
N GLU A 217 0.83 16.85 19.11
CA GLU A 217 2.11 16.26 18.71
C GLU A 217 2.02 14.80 18.26
N ASN A 218 1.10 14.05 18.83
CA ASN A 218 0.94 12.63 18.53
C ASN A 218 0.07 12.33 17.32
N SER A 219 -0.61 13.34 16.76
CA SER A 219 -1.51 13.11 15.62
C SER A 219 -0.73 12.67 14.39
N THR A 220 -1.29 11.77 13.61
CA THR A 220 -0.71 11.29 12.35
C THR A 220 -0.64 12.39 11.31
N THR A 221 -1.61 13.31 11.30
CA THR A 221 -1.60 14.51 10.45
C THR A 221 -0.40 15.40 10.75
N TRP A 222 -0.10 15.70 12.03
CA TRP A 222 1.07 16.48 12.40
C TRP A 222 2.36 15.79 11.97
N LYS A 223 2.50 14.51 12.31
CA LYS A 223 3.68 13.71 11.96
C LYS A 223 3.93 13.65 10.45
N ARG A 224 2.89 13.39 9.66
CA ARG A 224 3.02 13.23 8.21
C ARG A 224 3.17 14.56 7.48
N GLU A 225 2.26 15.50 7.70
CA GLU A 225 2.16 16.72 6.89
C GLU A 225 3.19 17.80 7.31
N TYR A 226 3.56 17.84 8.59
CA TYR A 226 4.42 18.88 9.13
C TYR A 226 5.80 18.42 9.58
N LEU A 227 5.94 17.19 10.09
CA LEU A 227 7.24 16.62 10.40
C LEU A 227 7.82 15.78 9.25
N ALA A 228 7.07 15.56 8.19
CA ALA A 228 7.43 14.74 7.04
C ALA A 228 7.86 13.31 7.41
N LEU A 229 7.22 12.72 8.42
CA LEU A 229 7.45 11.33 8.85
C LEU A 229 6.55 10.35 8.11
N ASP A 230 7.08 9.15 7.83
CA ASP A 230 6.32 8.07 7.21
C ASP A 230 5.41 7.40 8.24
N VAL A 231 4.17 7.80 8.27
CA VAL A 231 3.11 7.24 9.13
C VAL A 231 1.86 6.98 8.31
N VAL A 232 1.05 5.99 8.74
CA VAL A 232 -0.24 5.73 8.08
C VAL A 232 -1.20 6.88 8.35
N ASP A 233 -1.89 7.33 7.33
CA ASP A 233 -2.97 8.31 7.48
C ASP A 233 -4.20 7.64 8.08
N GLU A 234 -4.51 7.90 9.33
CA GLU A 234 -5.65 7.32 10.05
C GLU A 234 -6.98 7.54 9.33
N ASN A 235 -7.12 8.65 8.60
CA ASN A 235 -8.34 8.94 7.83
C ASN A 235 -8.53 8.00 6.64
N TYR A 236 -7.45 7.38 6.16
CA TYR A 236 -7.46 6.47 5.02
C TYR A 236 -7.17 5.02 5.41
N ALA A 237 -6.75 4.76 6.66
CA ALA A 237 -6.46 3.41 7.13
C ALA A 237 -7.67 2.48 6.95
N LEU A 238 -7.42 1.28 6.41
CA LEU A 238 -8.46 0.26 6.23
C LEU A 238 -8.85 -0.34 7.58
N ILE A 239 -7.86 -0.68 8.40
CA ILE A 239 -8.07 -1.35 9.70
C ILE A 239 -7.33 -0.56 10.80
N PRO A 240 -7.80 0.64 11.18
CA PRO A 240 -7.15 1.46 12.20
C PRO A 240 -7.13 0.81 13.59
N GLU A 241 -7.97 -0.19 13.83
CA GLU A 241 -8.05 -0.95 15.07
C GLU A 241 -6.94 -2.01 15.21
N TRP A 242 -6.17 -2.29 14.15
CA TRP A 242 -5.10 -3.28 14.16
C TRP A 242 -3.98 -2.90 15.13
N LYS A 243 -3.53 -3.87 15.94
CA LYS A 243 -2.49 -3.66 16.96
C LYS A 243 -1.42 -4.75 16.88
N PRO A 244 -0.16 -4.42 17.20
CA PRO A 244 0.91 -5.42 17.26
C PRO A 244 0.63 -6.58 18.24
N SER A 245 -0.21 -6.37 19.25
CA SER A 245 -0.62 -7.41 20.19
C SER A 245 -1.42 -8.56 19.58
N TYR A 246 -1.96 -8.37 18.37
CA TYR A 246 -2.68 -9.42 17.61
C TYR A 246 -1.72 -10.31 16.79
N ILE A 247 -0.43 -9.98 16.77
CA ILE A 247 0.62 -10.80 16.16
C ILE A 247 1.13 -11.76 17.20
N GLN A 248 0.66 -13.01 17.17
CA GLN A 248 0.99 -14.03 18.15
C GLN A 248 1.15 -15.39 17.47
N VAL A 249 1.93 -16.27 18.09
CA VAL A 249 1.97 -17.67 17.64
C VAL A 249 0.65 -18.34 18.00
N PRO A 250 -0.12 -18.82 16.99
CA PRO A 250 -1.40 -19.47 17.25
C PRO A 250 -1.22 -20.74 18.10
N PRO A 251 -2.08 -20.98 19.09
CA PRO A 251 -2.00 -22.19 19.90
C PRO A 251 -2.43 -23.42 19.09
N ILE A 252 -1.61 -24.47 19.13
CA ILE A 252 -1.93 -25.78 18.56
C ILE A 252 -1.98 -26.77 19.74
N ASP A 253 -3.15 -26.91 20.31
CA ASP A 253 -3.43 -27.85 21.41
C ASP A 253 -4.17 -29.11 20.92
N GLY A 254 -4.51 -30.03 21.85
CA GLY A 254 -5.23 -31.25 21.52
C GLY A 254 -6.61 -31.06 20.88
N ARG A 255 -7.19 -29.84 20.96
CA ARG A 255 -8.46 -29.50 20.29
C ARG A 255 -8.26 -29.08 18.85
N PHE A 256 -7.02 -28.76 18.43
CA PHE A 256 -6.71 -28.34 17.06
C PHE A 256 -7.23 -29.34 16.01
N GLN A 257 -7.16 -30.66 16.32
CA GLN A 257 -7.68 -31.69 15.41
C GLN A 257 -9.17 -31.57 15.11
N TYR A 258 -9.95 -30.98 15.99
CA TYR A 258 -11.40 -30.80 15.82
C TYR A 258 -11.75 -29.44 15.21
N TRP A 259 -10.94 -28.37 15.48
CA TRP A 259 -11.25 -27.05 14.94
C TRP A 259 -11.38 -27.06 13.43
N GLN A 260 -12.33 -26.31 12.91
CA GLN A 260 -12.54 -26.16 11.48
C GLN A 260 -11.39 -25.38 10.84
N LYS A 261 -10.75 -25.97 9.81
CA LYS A 261 -9.66 -25.41 9.04
C LYS A 261 -10.21 -24.77 7.78
N TYR A 262 -9.68 -23.59 7.46
CA TYR A 262 -10.11 -22.81 6.31
C TYR A 262 -8.91 -22.42 5.46
N VAL A 263 -9.15 -22.36 4.15
CA VAL A 263 -8.22 -21.73 3.19
C VAL A 263 -8.99 -20.67 2.44
N ALA A 264 -8.51 -19.43 2.46
CA ALA A 264 -9.10 -18.35 1.68
C ALA A 264 -8.11 -17.88 0.62
N LEU A 265 -8.56 -17.73 -0.59
CA LEU A 265 -7.76 -17.39 -1.76
C LEU A 265 -8.28 -16.11 -2.40
N ASP A 266 -7.42 -15.12 -2.53
CA ASP A 266 -7.62 -13.97 -3.41
C ASP A 266 -6.70 -14.08 -4.62
N ILE A 267 -7.27 -13.92 -5.81
CA ILE A 267 -6.59 -14.17 -7.08
C ILE A 267 -6.32 -12.86 -7.79
N GLY A 268 -5.07 -12.42 -7.74
CA GLY A 268 -4.60 -11.27 -8.52
C GLY A 268 -3.88 -11.73 -9.80
N VAL A 269 -4.44 -11.43 -10.96
CA VAL A 269 -3.80 -11.77 -12.25
C VAL A 269 -2.63 -10.83 -12.55
N ARG A 270 -2.74 -9.57 -12.18
CA ARG A 270 -1.69 -8.54 -12.34
C ARG A 270 -0.95 -8.22 -11.04
N ASP A 271 -1.62 -8.44 -9.93
CA ASP A 271 -1.13 -8.18 -8.57
C ASP A 271 -0.67 -9.49 -7.89
N LEU A 272 -0.72 -9.56 -6.58
CA LEU A 272 -0.41 -10.76 -5.84
C LEU A 272 -1.60 -11.71 -5.80
N THR A 273 -1.34 -13.00 -5.88
CA THR A 273 -2.30 -14.05 -5.48
C THR A 273 -1.94 -14.51 -4.09
N VAL A 274 -2.88 -14.43 -3.17
CA VAL A 274 -2.65 -14.75 -1.75
C VAL A 274 -3.63 -15.81 -1.28
N ALA A 275 -3.08 -16.89 -0.71
CA ALA A 275 -3.88 -17.91 0.00
C ALA A 275 -3.56 -17.85 1.50
N LEU A 276 -4.59 -17.71 2.34
CA LEU A 276 -4.49 -17.71 3.80
C LEU A 276 -4.94 -19.05 4.35
N PHE A 277 -4.21 -19.57 5.34
CA PHE A 277 -4.48 -20.81 6.05
C PHE A 277 -4.83 -20.50 7.49
N ALA A 278 -6.04 -20.85 7.92
CA ALA A 278 -6.53 -20.46 9.23
C ALA A 278 -7.38 -21.57 9.88
N TYR A 279 -7.54 -21.46 11.19
CA TYR A 279 -8.59 -22.20 11.90
C TYR A 279 -9.41 -21.28 12.79
N TYR A 280 -10.64 -21.70 13.07
CA TYR A 280 -11.51 -21.00 13.97
C TYR A 280 -11.63 -21.76 15.30
N ASP A 281 -11.19 -21.13 16.39
CA ASP A 281 -11.39 -21.62 17.76
C ASP A 281 -12.77 -21.18 18.24
N PHE A 282 -13.73 -22.08 18.18
CA PHE A 282 -15.11 -21.83 18.59
C PHE A 282 -15.19 -21.41 20.06
N SER A 283 -14.36 -21.98 20.94
CA SER A 283 -14.40 -21.70 22.38
C SER A 283 -13.97 -20.27 22.74
N LYS A 284 -13.07 -19.69 21.94
CA LYS A 284 -12.58 -18.32 22.08
C LYS A 284 -13.26 -17.34 21.15
N ALA A 285 -14.10 -17.85 20.23
CA ALA A 285 -14.67 -17.09 19.12
C ALA A 285 -13.60 -16.35 18.30
N THR A 286 -12.43 -16.96 18.10
CA THR A 286 -11.24 -16.32 17.53
C THR A 286 -10.76 -17.06 16.29
N LEU A 287 -10.46 -16.31 15.23
CA LEU A 287 -9.84 -16.77 14.01
C LEU A 287 -8.33 -16.62 14.13
N PHE A 288 -7.63 -17.73 13.94
CA PHE A 288 -6.16 -17.79 13.94
C PHE A 288 -5.67 -18.01 12.52
N VAL A 289 -5.00 -17.01 11.93
CA VAL A 289 -4.29 -17.13 10.66
C VAL A 289 -2.94 -17.77 10.96
N LEU A 290 -2.76 -18.99 10.48
CA LEU A 290 -1.59 -19.82 10.74
C LEU A 290 -0.47 -19.55 9.75
N ASP A 291 -0.83 -19.38 8.46
CA ASP A 291 0.14 -19.30 7.38
C ASP A 291 -0.43 -18.58 6.16
N GLU A 292 0.45 -18.22 5.22
CA GLU A 292 0.10 -17.60 3.97
C GLU A 292 0.97 -18.11 2.80
N VAL A 293 0.38 -18.26 1.63
CA VAL A 293 1.10 -18.47 0.37
C VAL A 293 0.88 -17.24 -0.49
N VAL A 294 1.98 -16.67 -0.98
CA VAL A 294 1.98 -15.46 -1.81
C VAL A 294 2.68 -15.74 -3.13
N MET A 295 2.02 -15.44 -4.23
CA MET A 295 2.55 -15.63 -5.57
C MET A 295 2.34 -14.37 -6.41
N ASN A 296 3.29 -14.05 -7.28
CA ASN A 296 3.11 -12.98 -8.26
C ASN A 296 2.17 -13.48 -9.37
N GLY A 297 1.08 -12.76 -9.62
CA GLY A 297 0.03 -13.17 -10.55
C GLY A 297 0.53 -13.39 -11.99
N MET A 298 1.45 -12.55 -12.46
CA MET A 298 2.02 -12.69 -13.82
C MET A 298 2.86 -13.96 -14.04
N GLN A 299 3.38 -14.58 -12.98
CA GLN A 299 4.20 -15.80 -13.03
C GLN A 299 3.42 -17.04 -12.55
N MET A 300 2.17 -16.85 -12.16
CA MET A 300 1.31 -17.91 -11.63
C MET A 300 0.72 -18.77 -12.78
N THR A 301 0.69 -20.07 -12.54
CA THR A 301 -0.16 -21.03 -13.27
C THR A 301 -1.06 -21.75 -12.28
N THR A 302 -2.22 -22.23 -12.73
CA THR A 302 -3.15 -23.00 -11.88
C THR A 302 -2.48 -24.22 -11.24
N GLN A 303 -1.55 -24.86 -11.97
CA GLN A 303 -0.76 -25.98 -11.45
C GLN A 303 0.13 -25.54 -10.29
N LYS A 304 0.95 -24.51 -10.47
CA LYS A 304 1.85 -24.01 -9.41
C LYS A 304 1.08 -23.57 -8.17
N LEU A 305 -0.06 -22.90 -8.38
CA LEU A 305 -0.95 -22.50 -7.30
C LEU A 305 -1.49 -23.69 -6.53
N ALA A 306 -2.04 -24.69 -7.25
CA ALA A 306 -2.58 -25.88 -6.63
C ALA A 306 -1.54 -26.69 -5.85
N GLU A 307 -0.32 -26.83 -6.41
CA GLU A 307 0.80 -27.50 -5.72
C GLU A 307 1.22 -26.75 -4.45
N ALA A 308 1.32 -25.41 -4.53
CA ALA A 308 1.67 -24.59 -3.38
C ALA A 308 0.62 -24.69 -2.27
N ILE A 309 -0.66 -24.57 -2.61
CA ILE A 309 -1.76 -24.69 -1.65
C ILE A 309 -1.75 -26.06 -0.97
N ARG A 310 -1.67 -27.15 -1.73
CA ARG A 310 -1.66 -28.51 -1.13
C ARG A 310 -0.46 -28.74 -0.22
N ARG A 311 0.72 -28.30 -0.64
CA ARG A 311 1.93 -28.41 0.19
C ARG A 311 1.74 -27.65 1.52
N GLN A 312 1.17 -26.45 1.44
CA GLN A 312 0.95 -25.63 2.63
C GLN A 312 -0.16 -26.21 3.51
N GLU A 313 -1.26 -26.73 2.95
CA GLU A 313 -2.29 -27.42 3.72
C GLU A 313 -1.73 -28.61 4.50
N LEU A 314 -0.92 -29.45 3.84
CA LEU A 314 -0.30 -30.60 4.48
C LEU A 314 0.61 -30.20 5.65
N SER A 315 1.41 -29.18 5.46
CA SER A 315 2.34 -28.66 6.48
C SER A 315 1.59 -27.99 7.62
N THR A 316 0.73 -27.00 7.31
CA THR A 316 0.09 -26.14 8.30
C THR A 316 -0.97 -26.88 9.11
N PHE A 317 -1.74 -27.77 8.46
CA PHE A 317 -2.81 -28.51 9.12
C PHE A 317 -2.40 -29.93 9.54
N GLN A 318 -1.12 -30.29 9.41
CA GLN A 318 -0.58 -31.58 9.86
C GLN A 318 -1.32 -32.79 9.26
N GLY A 319 -1.77 -32.68 8.01
CA GLY A 319 -2.53 -33.71 7.32
C GLY A 319 -4.02 -33.80 7.68
N LEU A 320 -4.52 -32.89 8.52
CA LEU A 320 -5.96 -32.80 8.84
C LEU A 320 -6.74 -32.18 7.67
N GLU A 321 -7.98 -32.59 7.52
CA GLU A 321 -8.83 -32.13 6.43
C GLU A 321 -9.20 -30.66 6.55
N VAL A 322 -9.27 -29.98 5.39
CA VAL A 322 -9.76 -28.62 5.26
C VAL A 322 -11.29 -28.64 5.25
N PHE A 323 -11.89 -27.94 6.20
CA PHE A 323 -13.35 -27.83 6.30
C PHE A 323 -13.94 -27.07 5.11
N ARG A 324 -13.31 -25.93 4.74
CA ARG A 324 -13.78 -25.13 3.60
C ARG A 324 -12.64 -24.35 2.95
N ARG A 325 -12.61 -24.37 1.62
CA ARG A 325 -11.80 -23.48 0.78
C ARG A 325 -12.70 -22.43 0.15
N ILE A 326 -12.32 -21.17 0.25
CA ILE A 326 -13.11 -20.01 -0.16
C ILE A 326 -12.28 -19.16 -1.14
N SER A 327 -12.90 -18.65 -2.18
CA SER A 327 -12.22 -17.72 -3.09
C SER A 327 -13.20 -16.69 -3.64
N ASP A 328 -12.63 -15.73 -4.36
CA ASP A 328 -13.38 -14.83 -5.22
C ASP A 328 -14.13 -15.57 -6.36
N VAL A 329 -14.96 -14.84 -7.07
CA VAL A 329 -15.87 -15.36 -8.11
C VAL A 329 -15.20 -15.40 -9.50
N ASP A 330 -13.93 -15.76 -9.63
CA ASP A 330 -13.34 -16.10 -10.93
C ASP A 330 -13.69 -17.55 -11.30
N LEU A 331 -14.86 -17.72 -11.94
CA LEU A 331 -15.40 -19.03 -12.28
C LEU A 331 -14.51 -19.85 -13.20
N LEU A 332 -13.74 -19.23 -14.11
CA LEU A 332 -12.85 -19.94 -15.02
C LEU A 332 -11.71 -20.59 -14.23
N LEU A 333 -11.04 -19.81 -13.43
CA LEU A 333 -9.89 -20.25 -12.64
C LEU A 333 -10.30 -21.23 -11.54
N LEU A 334 -11.46 -21.06 -10.92
CA LEU A 334 -12.02 -22.01 -9.96
C LEU A 334 -12.42 -23.34 -10.62
N ASN A 335 -12.92 -23.31 -11.86
CA ASN A 335 -13.20 -24.52 -12.63
C ASN A 335 -11.91 -25.27 -13.01
N ASP A 336 -10.85 -24.57 -13.38
CA ASP A 336 -9.55 -25.18 -13.65
C ASP A 336 -8.96 -25.83 -12.39
N LEU A 337 -8.97 -25.13 -11.26
CA LEU A 337 -8.52 -25.68 -9.99
C LEU A 337 -9.30 -26.94 -9.61
N ARG A 338 -10.60 -26.96 -9.86
CA ARG A 338 -11.47 -28.12 -9.60
C ARG A 338 -11.20 -29.26 -10.57
N SER A 339 -11.25 -29.00 -11.88
CA SER A 339 -11.27 -30.04 -12.92
C SER A 339 -9.88 -30.61 -13.19
N LEU A 340 -8.85 -29.77 -13.23
CA LEU A 340 -7.48 -30.17 -13.54
C LEU A 340 -6.70 -30.59 -12.30
N HIS A 341 -6.99 -29.97 -11.16
CA HIS A 341 -6.20 -30.15 -9.94
C HIS A 341 -6.99 -30.74 -8.76
N SER A 342 -8.26 -31.11 -8.93
CA SER A 342 -9.13 -31.65 -7.86
C SER A 342 -9.08 -30.79 -6.58
N LEU A 343 -8.99 -29.47 -6.74
CA LEU A 343 -8.94 -28.50 -5.66
C LEU A 343 -10.21 -27.65 -5.72
N TYR A 344 -11.14 -27.94 -4.85
CA TYR A 344 -12.45 -27.27 -4.86
C TYR A 344 -12.47 -26.05 -3.94
N PHE A 345 -12.77 -24.88 -4.51
CA PHE A 345 -13.03 -23.64 -3.80
C PHE A 345 -14.50 -23.24 -3.95
N SER A 346 -15.12 -22.84 -2.86
CA SER A 346 -16.44 -22.23 -2.87
C SER A 346 -16.31 -20.74 -3.15
N PRO A 347 -17.07 -20.20 -4.11
CA PRO A 347 -17.09 -18.74 -4.30
C PRO A 347 -17.70 -18.04 -3.08
N THR A 348 -17.12 -16.92 -2.70
CA THR A 348 -17.69 -16.07 -1.65
C THR A 348 -18.72 -15.11 -2.23
N ASP A 349 -19.71 -14.75 -1.44
CA ASP A 349 -20.62 -13.66 -1.81
C ASP A 349 -19.92 -12.30 -1.63
N LYS A 350 -19.77 -11.57 -2.74
CA LYS A 350 -19.19 -10.21 -2.73
C LYS A 350 -20.26 -9.18 -2.37
N GLY A 351 -20.20 -8.70 -1.15
CA GLY A 351 -20.91 -7.48 -0.75
C GLY A 351 -20.19 -6.21 -1.23
N ARG A 352 -20.62 -5.08 -0.72
CA ARG A 352 -19.89 -3.82 -0.92
C ARG A 352 -18.54 -3.88 -0.22
N LEU A 353 -17.49 -3.36 -0.86
CA LEU A 353 -16.13 -3.39 -0.32
C LEU A 353 -16.05 -2.77 1.09
N GLU A 354 -16.72 -1.63 1.30
CA GLU A 354 -16.78 -0.98 2.62
C GLU A 354 -17.42 -1.87 3.70
N GLU A 355 -18.45 -2.65 3.36
CA GLU A 355 -19.11 -3.56 4.28
C GLU A 355 -18.17 -4.70 4.68
N MET A 356 -17.44 -5.25 3.70
CA MET A 356 -16.46 -6.32 3.94
C MET A 356 -15.30 -5.84 4.83
N VAL A 357 -14.78 -4.65 4.57
CA VAL A 357 -13.74 -4.04 5.42
C VAL A 357 -14.28 -3.80 6.84
N ASN A 358 -15.51 -3.31 6.97
CA ASN A 358 -16.12 -3.08 8.27
C ASN A 358 -16.31 -4.38 9.08
N GLU A 359 -16.65 -5.49 8.44
CA GLU A 359 -16.68 -6.80 9.10
C GLU A 359 -15.32 -7.17 9.70
N VAL A 360 -14.22 -6.99 8.93
CA VAL A 360 -12.86 -7.22 9.44
C VAL A 360 -12.55 -6.30 10.62
N ARG A 361 -12.93 -5.02 10.53
CA ARG A 361 -12.72 -4.05 11.63
C ARG A 361 -13.42 -4.48 12.90
N ILE A 362 -14.66 -4.95 12.81
CA ILE A 362 -15.43 -5.47 13.97
C ILE A 362 -14.71 -6.65 14.61
N TRP A 363 -14.24 -7.60 13.81
CA TRP A 363 -13.51 -8.77 14.32
C TRP A 363 -12.18 -8.38 14.97
N VAL A 364 -11.42 -7.50 14.33
CA VAL A 364 -10.14 -7.01 14.86
C VAL A 364 -10.34 -6.21 16.14
N ASN A 365 -11.30 -5.28 16.16
CA ASN A 365 -11.58 -4.47 17.34
C ASN A 365 -12.01 -5.32 18.55
N SER A 366 -12.69 -6.43 18.29
CA SER A 366 -13.09 -7.41 19.31
C SER A 366 -11.95 -8.37 19.73
N GLY A 367 -10.75 -8.24 19.17
CA GLY A 367 -9.63 -9.14 19.44
C GLY A 367 -9.81 -10.56 18.89
N ARG A 368 -10.69 -10.74 17.90
CA ARG A 368 -11.08 -12.04 17.35
C ARG A 368 -10.24 -12.48 16.14
N VAL A 369 -9.22 -11.73 15.76
CA VAL A 369 -8.27 -12.07 14.68
C VAL A 369 -6.86 -12.05 15.25
N ILE A 370 -6.20 -13.19 15.19
CA ILE A 370 -4.80 -13.36 15.57
C ILE A 370 -4.04 -13.87 14.35
N VAL A 371 -2.88 -13.29 14.09
CA VAL A 371 -2.06 -13.61 12.91
C VAL A 371 -0.68 -14.07 13.35
N ALA A 372 -0.21 -15.17 12.77
CA ALA A 372 1.13 -15.70 13.04
C ALA A 372 2.23 -14.71 12.59
N PRO A 373 3.34 -14.59 13.35
CA PRO A 373 4.37 -13.56 13.09
C PRO A 373 5.05 -13.67 11.71
N HIS A 374 5.03 -14.83 11.08
CA HIS A 374 5.62 -15.04 9.76
C HIS A 374 4.68 -14.68 8.59
N CYS A 375 3.39 -14.46 8.82
CA CYS A 375 2.41 -14.00 7.82
C CYS A 375 2.60 -12.51 7.51
N LYS A 376 3.69 -12.18 6.85
CA LYS A 376 4.12 -10.78 6.65
C LYS A 376 3.20 -10.00 5.72
N GLN A 377 2.63 -10.66 4.71
CA GLN A 377 1.69 -10.01 3.78
C GLN A 377 0.39 -9.66 4.47
N THR A 378 -0.15 -10.58 5.27
CA THR A 378 -1.36 -10.34 6.08
C THR A 378 -1.12 -9.23 7.11
N ILE A 379 -0.02 -9.30 7.86
CA ILE A 379 0.34 -8.28 8.86
C ILE A 379 0.54 -6.92 8.19
N GLY A 380 1.23 -6.88 7.05
CA GLY A 380 1.47 -5.66 6.30
C GLY A 380 0.18 -5.06 5.74
N SER A 381 -0.71 -5.88 5.18
CA SER A 381 -2.01 -5.43 4.67
C SER A 381 -2.89 -4.85 5.77
N LEU A 382 -2.89 -5.46 6.96
CA LEU A 382 -3.62 -4.95 8.13
C LEU A 382 -3.00 -3.68 8.71
N SER A 383 -1.66 -3.56 8.68
CA SER A 383 -0.93 -2.44 9.28
C SER A 383 -0.86 -1.21 8.39
N TYR A 384 -0.77 -1.39 7.08
CA TYR A 384 -0.45 -0.34 6.12
C TYR A 384 -1.51 -0.13 5.05
N GLY A 385 -2.55 -0.96 5.04
CA GLY A 385 -3.65 -0.85 4.09
C GLY A 385 -4.39 0.46 4.21
N VAL A 386 -4.58 1.16 3.07
CA VAL A 386 -5.29 2.43 3.00
C VAL A 386 -6.23 2.47 1.80
N TRP A 387 -7.31 3.22 1.96
CA TRP A 387 -8.21 3.56 0.87
C TRP A 387 -7.52 4.46 -0.16
N ASN A 388 -7.88 4.28 -1.42
CA ASN A 388 -7.54 5.25 -2.44
C ASN A 388 -8.23 6.61 -2.21
N GLU A 389 -7.90 7.63 -2.99
CA GLU A 389 -8.43 8.98 -2.83
C GLU A 389 -9.97 9.07 -2.90
N LYS A 390 -10.59 8.21 -3.72
CA LYS A 390 -12.04 8.16 -3.90
C LYS A 390 -12.76 7.28 -2.87
N ARG A 391 -12.01 6.54 -2.05
CA ARG A 391 -12.51 5.57 -1.07
C ARG A 391 -13.40 4.46 -1.66
N ASN A 392 -13.21 4.14 -2.92
CA ASN A 392 -13.96 3.10 -3.61
C ASN A 392 -13.12 1.84 -3.88
N ASP A 393 -11.82 1.92 -3.59
CA ASP A 393 -10.88 0.83 -3.77
C ASP A 393 -9.67 1.02 -2.83
N PHE A 394 -8.77 0.02 -2.77
CA PHE A 394 -7.54 0.12 -2.01
C PHE A 394 -6.46 0.85 -2.81
N GLU A 395 -5.52 1.50 -2.10
CA GLU A 395 -4.32 2.05 -2.73
C GLU A 395 -3.36 0.92 -3.09
N ARG A 396 -2.60 1.06 -4.18
CA ARG A 396 -1.59 0.07 -4.56
C ARG A 396 -0.32 0.23 -3.76
N SER A 397 0.29 -0.88 -3.41
CA SER A 397 1.57 -0.96 -2.73
C SER A 397 2.51 -1.90 -3.49
N PRO A 398 3.76 -1.51 -3.73
CA PRO A 398 4.73 -2.40 -4.38
C PRO A 398 5.06 -3.64 -3.56
N MET A 399 4.90 -3.56 -2.24
CA MET A 399 5.22 -4.64 -1.32
C MET A 399 4.00 -5.53 -1.00
N TYR A 400 2.81 -4.96 -0.98
CA TYR A 400 1.59 -5.64 -0.54
C TYR A 400 0.53 -5.76 -1.65
N GLY A 401 0.91 -5.48 -2.91
CA GLY A 401 -0.01 -5.50 -4.04
C GLY A 401 -1.17 -4.52 -3.85
N HIS A 402 -2.36 -4.99 -4.05
CA HIS A 402 -3.60 -4.26 -3.78
C HIS A 402 -4.17 -4.59 -2.39
N PHE A 403 -3.29 -4.93 -1.44
CA PHE A 403 -3.61 -5.48 -0.12
C PHE A 403 -4.41 -6.80 -0.22
N ASP A 404 -4.00 -7.64 -1.16
CA ASP A 404 -4.68 -8.90 -1.54
C ASP A 404 -4.83 -9.85 -0.34
N ALA A 405 -3.89 -9.84 0.63
CA ALA A 405 -4.03 -10.61 1.86
C ALA A 405 -5.21 -10.14 2.73
N LEU A 406 -5.54 -8.84 2.72
CA LEU A 406 -6.74 -8.34 3.39
C LEU A 406 -8.01 -8.79 2.64
N ALA A 407 -7.99 -8.83 1.30
CA ALA A 407 -9.10 -9.35 0.51
C ALA A 407 -9.36 -10.82 0.84
N ALA A 408 -8.33 -11.67 0.87
CA ALA A 408 -8.46 -13.07 1.29
C ALA A 408 -9.01 -13.20 2.74
N LEU A 409 -8.58 -12.34 3.66
CA LEU A 409 -9.09 -12.31 5.04
C LEU A 409 -10.58 -11.91 5.10
N MET A 410 -11.02 -10.96 4.28
CA MET A 410 -12.43 -10.59 4.15
C MET A 410 -13.28 -11.79 3.72
N TYR A 411 -12.82 -12.54 2.71
CA TYR A 411 -13.53 -13.76 2.26
C TYR A 411 -13.58 -14.80 3.35
N LEU A 412 -12.49 -14.97 4.09
CA LEU A 412 -12.39 -15.91 5.20
C LEU A 412 -13.42 -15.59 6.30
N ILE A 413 -13.42 -14.36 6.82
CA ILE A 413 -14.28 -13.92 7.92
C ILE A 413 -15.76 -14.12 7.59
N ARG A 414 -16.18 -13.82 6.37
CA ARG A 414 -17.57 -13.98 5.91
C ARG A 414 -18.03 -15.44 5.85
N ASN A 415 -17.11 -16.38 5.76
CA ASN A 415 -17.42 -17.80 5.56
C ASN A 415 -17.09 -18.70 6.76
N VAL A 416 -16.64 -18.12 7.88
CA VAL A 416 -16.40 -18.85 9.13
C VAL A 416 -17.73 -19.32 9.73
N ASP A 417 -17.84 -20.62 10.02
CA ASP A 417 -18.97 -21.15 10.76
C ASP A 417 -18.81 -20.82 12.25
N GLN A 418 -19.58 -19.85 12.71
CA GLN A 418 -19.63 -19.40 14.11
C GLN A 418 -20.74 -20.11 14.91
N ARG A 419 -21.48 -21.04 14.32
CA ARG A 419 -22.68 -21.64 14.92
C ARG A 419 -22.43 -23.04 15.44
N THR A 420 -21.54 -23.78 14.78
CA THR A 420 -21.30 -25.19 15.07
C THR A 420 -20.01 -25.38 15.86
N ASN A 421 -20.13 -25.87 17.10
CA ASN A 421 -18.95 -26.29 17.86
C ASN A 421 -18.47 -27.68 17.36
N PRO A 422 -17.30 -27.78 16.72
CA PRO A 422 -16.83 -29.05 16.19
C PRO A 422 -16.19 -29.96 17.24
N VAL A 423 -15.94 -29.47 18.45
CA VAL A 423 -15.31 -30.26 19.51
C VAL A 423 -16.32 -31.19 20.14
N PRO A 424 -16.06 -32.52 20.17
CA PRO A 424 -16.97 -33.49 20.78
C PRO A 424 -17.27 -33.15 22.26
N ILE A 425 -18.51 -33.33 22.68
CA ILE A 425 -18.97 -33.11 24.06
C ILE A 425 -18.18 -33.97 25.06
N THR A 426 -17.68 -35.10 24.60
CA THR A 426 -16.88 -36.05 25.39
C THR A 426 -15.41 -35.67 25.52
N TYR A 427 -14.94 -34.64 24.80
CA TYR A 427 -13.53 -34.24 24.84
C TYR A 427 -13.11 -33.77 26.26
N GLY A 428 -12.05 -34.39 26.79
CA GLY A 428 -11.52 -34.08 28.12
C GLY A 428 -12.33 -34.64 29.29
N LYS A 429 -13.38 -35.45 29.00
CA LYS A 429 -14.15 -36.15 30.04
C LYS A 429 -13.64 -37.58 30.18
N SER A 430 -13.64 -38.10 31.39
CA SER A 430 -13.47 -39.54 31.60
C SER A 430 -14.69 -40.29 31.08
N LYS A 431 -14.56 -41.59 30.81
CA LYS A 431 -15.71 -42.40 30.42
C LYS A 431 -16.84 -42.36 31.45
N GLU A 432 -16.50 -42.13 32.72
CA GLU A 432 -17.43 -42.01 33.83
C GLU A 432 -18.21 -40.71 33.85
N ASP A 433 -17.64 -39.62 33.29
CA ASP A 433 -18.23 -38.26 33.23
C ASP A 433 -19.14 -38.05 32.02
N VAL A 434 -19.16 -39.00 31.08
CA VAL A 434 -19.99 -38.88 29.89
C VAL A 434 -21.35 -39.45 30.17
N TRP A 435 -22.35 -38.56 30.32
CA TRP A 435 -23.75 -39.02 30.37
C TRP A 435 -24.12 -39.57 28.99
N VAL A 436 -24.34 -40.90 28.96
CA VAL A 436 -24.90 -41.56 27.78
C VAL A 436 -26.42 -41.58 27.94
N PRO A 437 -27.19 -41.09 26.96
CA PRO A 437 -28.65 -41.26 27.00
C PRO A 437 -28.99 -42.71 27.20
N PHE A 438 -29.90 -42.98 28.10
CA PHE A 438 -30.35 -44.34 28.40
C PHE A 438 -30.91 -44.99 27.12
N ASP A 439 -30.19 -45.95 26.60
CA ASP A 439 -30.63 -46.68 25.41
C ASP A 439 -31.72 -47.70 25.81
N LEU A 440 -32.96 -47.35 25.53
CA LEU A 440 -34.14 -48.16 25.81
C LEU A 440 -34.12 -49.54 25.12
N GLU A 441 -33.36 -49.67 24.02
CA GLU A 441 -33.30 -50.96 23.28
C GLU A 441 -32.34 -51.99 23.93
N GLN A 442 -31.29 -51.54 24.64
CA GLN A 442 -30.38 -52.44 25.31
C GLN A 442 -30.86 -52.93 26.67
N ASN A 443 -31.88 -52.35 27.26
CA ASN A 443 -32.43 -52.69 28.58
C ASN A 443 -33.78 -53.41 28.53
N THR A 444 -34.03 -54.19 27.48
CA THR A 444 -35.18 -55.10 27.44
C THR A 444 -35.03 -56.36 28.28
N ASN A 445 -34.20 -56.30 29.33
CA ASN A 445 -34.20 -57.37 30.30
C ASN A 445 -35.37 -57.13 31.27
N ARG A 446 -36.53 -57.75 30.94
CA ARG A 446 -37.80 -57.72 31.70
C ARG A 446 -37.61 -57.91 33.21
N ASN A 447 -36.52 -58.53 33.64
CA ASN A 447 -36.19 -58.77 35.04
C ASN A 447 -35.71 -57.52 35.82
N THR A 448 -35.15 -56.52 35.14
CA THR A 448 -34.69 -55.28 35.79
C THR A 448 -35.87 -54.35 36.08
N LEU A 449 -36.86 -54.29 35.22
CA LEU A 449 -38.08 -53.52 35.44
C LEU A 449 -38.95 -54.09 36.55
N LYS A 450 -39.02 -55.40 36.68
CA LYS A 450 -39.75 -56.07 37.80
C LYS A 450 -39.11 -55.73 39.15
N LYS A 451 -37.79 -55.65 39.24
CA LYS A 451 -37.10 -55.26 40.49
C LYS A 451 -37.26 -53.77 40.83
N ALA A 452 -37.31 -52.89 39.85
CA ALA A 452 -37.44 -51.44 40.08
C ALA A 452 -38.83 -51.02 40.50
N PHE A 453 -39.86 -51.74 40.06
CA PHE A 453 -41.27 -51.37 40.31
C PHE A 453 -42.00 -52.32 41.25
N GLY A 454 -41.31 -53.27 41.92
CA GLY A 454 -41.90 -54.12 42.95
C GLY A 454 -43.13 -55.03 42.54
N VAL A 455 -43.22 -55.29 41.24
CA VAL A 455 -44.30 -56.12 40.70
C VAL A 455 -43.82 -57.58 40.72
N LYS A 456 -44.50 -58.41 41.51
CA LYS A 456 -44.30 -59.86 41.58
C LYS A 456 -44.67 -60.53 40.27
#